data_73371c68dcd39f66699f45b75eb77b92
#
_entry.id   73371c68dcd39f66699f45b75eb77b92
#
_cell.length_a   1.000
_cell.length_b   1.000
_cell.length_c   1.000
_cell.angle_alpha   90.00
_cell.angle_beta   90.00
_cell.angle_gamma   90.00
#
_symmetry.space_group_name_H-M   'P 1'
#
loop_
_entity.id
_entity.type
_entity.pdbx_description
1 polymer ?
#
loop_
_entity_poly.entity_id
_entity_poly.type
_entity_poly.pdbx_seq_one_letter_code
_entity_poly.pdbx_strand_id
1 'polypeptide(L)'
;MFSDELKTQIEKELQAMRDGGLFKVEKTIEGHPGTEIKVDGKKLINLCANNYLGTSQQKGVIKAAQKALKEYSLGLNSVRFIVGTTDLHKKLEAAISKFFGTEDTILYTSCFDANTGLFEVLLGEGDAIFSDELNHASLIDGIRLCKAERFRYKHSDMAELEKQLAGATKARRKLVVTDGVFSMDGEIAKLDEIKALCDKYDALLVVDDSHGTGVLGKTGRGSIEEKGLLGKVDIITSTFGKALGGAGGGFTTGKKEVIDLLRQRSRTYLFSNSLMPAIAGAALYVIEHFDKEFLPLKEKLTENTKYFRTKLEKLGYILGGVNSPFPKGSTASSQEGFCHPITPIMTMDEPKTMALADELLKEGLYVRGFAYPVVPKGKGRIRVQISAAHTRKQLDKAIVALEKAGKKLGIIK
;
A
#
# COMPACT_ATOMS: atom_id res chain seq x y z
N MET A 1 -13.90 -28.48 24.25
CA MET A 1 -14.13 -29.33 23.06
C MET A 1 -14.88 -28.50 22.02
N PHE A 2 -14.51 -28.60 20.75
CA PHE A 2 -15.23 -27.93 19.66
C PHE A 2 -16.58 -28.63 19.49
N SER A 3 -17.69 -27.97 19.83
CA SER A 3 -19.02 -28.61 19.82
C SER A 3 -19.57 -28.74 18.41
N ASP A 4 -20.39 -29.76 18.16
CA ASP A 4 -21.05 -29.96 16.86
C ASP A 4 -21.98 -28.79 16.49
N GLU A 5 -22.55 -28.13 17.50
CA GLU A 5 -23.36 -26.93 17.30
C GLU A 5 -22.50 -25.76 16.79
N LEU A 6 -21.37 -25.47 17.40
CA LEU A 6 -20.46 -24.43 16.96
C LEU A 6 -19.91 -24.72 15.54
N LYS A 7 -19.55 -25.99 15.26
CA LYS A 7 -19.16 -26.44 13.94
C LYS A 7 -20.23 -26.12 12.90
N THR A 8 -21.47 -26.47 13.18
CA THR A 8 -22.61 -26.22 12.28
C THR A 8 -22.83 -24.73 12.04
N GLN A 9 -22.65 -23.88 13.07
CA GLN A 9 -22.74 -22.42 12.91
C GLN A 9 -21.68 -21.91 11.97
N ILE A 10 -20.39 -22.28 12.17
CA ILE A 10 -19.28 -21.85 11.32
C ILE A 10 -19.44 -22.36 9.88
N GLU A 11 -19.91 -23.62 9.68
CA GLU A 11 -20.16 -24.16 8.34
C GLU A 11 -21.24 -23.38 7.60
N LYS A 12 -22.29 -22.93 8.30
CA LYS A 12 -23.35 -22.07 7.72
C LYS A 12 -22.78 -20.70 7.32
N GLU A 13 -21.94 -20.08 8.14
CA GLU A 13 -21.30 -18.82 7.80
C GLU A 13 -20.39 -18.97 6.57
N LEU A 14 -19.57 -20.03 6.52
CA LEU A 14 -18.71 -20.31 5.38
C LEU A 14 -19.53 -20.57 4.10
N GLN A 15 -20.65 -21.28 4.21
CA GLN A 15 -21.55 -21.52 3.08
C GLN A 15 -22.20 -20.22 2.58
N ALA A 16 -22.65 -19.37 3.49
CA ALA A 16 -23.17 -18.04 3.13
C ALA A 16 -22.13 -17.18 2.42
N MET A 17 -20.85 -17.25 2.84
CA MET A 17 -19.75 -16.58 2.13
C MET A 17 -19.55 -17.13 0.71
N ARG A 18 -19.70 -18.47 0.49
CA ARG A 18 -19.61 -19.08 -0.85
C ARG A 18 -20.76 -18.64 -1.73
N ASP A 19 -21.97 -18.74 -1.22
CA ASP A 19 -23.20 -18.37 -1.94
C ASP A 19 -23.22 -16.88 -2.31
N GLY A 20 -22.70 -16.03 -1.42
CA GLY A 20 -22.54 -14.60 -1.63
C GLY A 20 -21.31 -14.19 -2.48
N GLY A 21 -20.49 -15.15 -2.95
CA GLY A 21 -19.27 -14.85 -3.71
C GLY A 21 -18.16 -14.18 -2.88
N LEU A 22 -18.23 -14.24 -1.55
CA LEU A 22 -17.30 -13.59 -0.62
C LEU A 22 -16.15 -14.52 -0.18
N PHE A 23 -16.30 -15.82 -0.45
CA PHE A 23 -15.30 -16.82 -0.08
C PHE A 23 -14.03 -16.66 -0.92
N LYS A 24 -12.90 -16.39 -0.25
CA LYS A 24 -11.61 -16.19 -0.92
C LYS A 24 -10.88 -17.52 -1.11
N VAL A 25 -10.57 -17.85 -2.35
CA VAL A 25 -9.76 -19.02 -2.69
C VAL A 25 -8.33 -18.58 -2.97
N GLU A 26 -7.35 -19.16 -2.26
CA GLU A 26 -5.94 -18.94 -2.50
C GLU A 26 -5.48 -19.82 -3.67
N LYS A 27 -4.77 -19.20 -4.63
CA LYS A 27 -4.12 -19.91 -5.74
C LYS A 27 -2.65 -20.14 -5.40
N THR A 28 -2.20 -21.39 -5.52
CA THR A 28 -0.79 -21.72 -5.28
C THR A 28 0.07 -21.29 -6.46
N ILE A 29 1.10 -20.48 -6.17
CA ILE A 29 2.11 -20.05 -7.14
C ILE A 29 3.29 -21.02 -7.04
N GLU A 30 3.65 -21.64 -8.17
CA GLU A 30 4.78 -22.53 -8.29
C GLU A 30 6.05 -21.73 -8.63
N GLY A 31 7.11 -21.89 -7.83
CA GLY A 31 8.37 -21.17 -8.00
C GLY A 31 8.34 -19.73 -7.49
N HIS A 32 9.13 -18.84 -8.08
CA HIS A 32 9.25 -17.47 -7.63
C HIS A 32 8.19 -16.55 -8.28
N PRO A 33 7.59 -15.59 -7.54
CA PRO A 33 6.57 -14.71 -8.05
C PRO A 33 7.18 -13.51 -8.80
N GLY A 34 7.43 -13.66 -10.10
CA GLY A 34 7.88 -12.57 -10.99
C GLY A 34 6.76 -11.88 -11.73
N THR A 35 7.13 -11.23 -12.85
CA THR A 35 6.16 -10.71 -13.85
C THR A 35 5.47 -11.84 -14.61
N GLU A 36 6.04 -13.04 -14.59
CA GLU A 36 5.40 -14.30 -14.99
C GLU A 36 5.39 -15.22 -13.78
N ILE A 37 4.26 -15.89 -13.57
CA ILE A 37 4.06 -16.88 -12.51
C ILE A 37 3.51 -18.16 -13.11
N LYS A 38 3.70 -19.27 -12.40
CA LYS A 38 3.08 -20.53 -12.75
C LYS A 38 2.00 -20.87 -11.73
N VAL A 39 0.78 -21.10 -12.20
CA VAL A 39 -0.39 -21.47 -11.40
C VAL A 39 -1.11 -22.60 -12.09
N ASP A 40 -1.37 -23.70 -11.38
CA ASP A 40 -2.02 -24.89 -11.93
C ASP A 40 -1.30 -25.39 -13.23
N GLY A 41 0.03 -25.38 -13.24
CA GLY A 41 0.85 -25.76 -14.39
C GLY A 41 0.93 -24.75 -15.53
N LYS A 42 0.15 -23.66 -15.52
CA LYS A 42 0.09 -22.65 -16.59
C LYS A 42 0.95 -21.43 -16.28
N LYS A 43 1.66 -20.92 -17.28
CA LYS A 43 2.40 -19.65 -17.19
C LYS A 43 1.43 -18.49 -17.44
N LEU A 44 1.38 -17.54 -16.51
CA LEU A 44 0.50 -16.38 -16.53
C LEU A 44 1.32 -15.10 -16.31
N ILE A 45 0.95 -14.01 -16.98
CA ILE A 45 1.50 -12.68 -16.70
C ILE A 45 0.88 -12.19 -15.41
N ASN A 46 1.71 -11.86 -14.43
CA ASN A 46 1.29 -11.42 -13.10
C ASN A 46 1.05 -9.90 -13.07
N LEU A 47 -0.19 -9.50 -12.94
CA LEU A 47 -0.60 -8.10 -12.83
C LEU A 47 -1.18 -7.77 -11.45
N CYS A 48 -0.86 -8.57 -10.41
CA CYS A 48 -1.39 -8.42 -9.06
C CYS A 48 -0.36 -8.04 -8.00
N ALA A 49 0.93 -8.32 -8.22
CA ALA A 49 1.95 -8.12 -7.20
C ALA A 49 2.31 -6.65 -7.00
N ASN A 50 2.42 -6.22 -5.73
CA ASN A 50 2.87 -4.87 -5.38
C ASN A 50 4.39 -4.67 -5.55
N ASN A 51 5.04 -5.48 -6.37
CA ASN A 51 6.48 -5.42 -6.65
C ASN A 51 6.78 -4.35 -7.72
N TYR A 52 6.48 -3.09 -7.41
CA TYR A 52 6.49 -1.97 -8.35
C TYR A 52 7.82 -1.80 -9.09
N LEU A 53 8.94 -1.88 -8.38
CA LEU A 53 10.29 -1.75 -8.94
C LEU A 53 10.92 -3.09 -9.34
N GLY A 54 10.27 -4.22 -9.07
CA GLY A 54 10.86 -5.54 -9.27
C GLY A 54 11.98 -5.87 -8.27
N THR A 55 12.02 -5.19 -7.13
CA THR A 55 13.10 -5.27 -6.13
C THR A 55 13.30 -6.65 -5.55
N SER A 56 12.24 -7.42 -5.34
CA SER A 56 12.32 -8.77 -4.74
C SER A 56 13.17 -9.77 -5.55
N GLN A 57 13.48 -9.47 -6.82
CA GLN A 57 14.24 -10.31 -7.71
C GLN A 57 15.59 -9.70 -8.12
N GLN A 58 15.92 -8.52 -7.63
CA GLN A 58 17.20 -7.87 -7.92
C GLN A 58 18.35 -8.63 -7.25
N LYS A 59 19.38 -8.95 -8.03
CA LYS A 59 20.53 -9.73 -7.54
C LYS A 59 21.21 -9.07 -6.34
N GLY A 60 21.33 -7.74 -6.33
CA GLY A 60 21.91 -6.97 -5.22
C GLY A 60 21.12 -7.14 -3.94
N VAL A 61 19.78 -7.02 -4.02
CA VAL A 61 18.86 -7.18 -2.89
C VAL A 61 18.94 -8.59 -2.30
N ILE A 62 18.91 -9.64 -3.18
CA ILE A 62 19.02 -11.04 -2.74
C ILE A 62 20.39 -11.29 -2.08
N LYS A 63 21.49 -10.79 -2.65
CA LYS A 63 22.83 -10.93 -2.06
C LYS A 63 22.93 -10.24 -0.70
N ALA A 64 22.33 -9.05 -0.54
CA ALA A 64 22.31 -8.34 0.74
C ALA A 64 21.54 -9.12 1.81
N ALA A 65 20.39 -9.72 1.45
CA ALA A 65 19.64 -10.61 2.34
C ALA A 65 20.46 -11.84 2.74
N GLN A 66 21.12 -12.51 1.79
CA GLN A 66 21.99 -13.67 2.05
C GLN A 66 23.18 -13.31 2.95
N LYS A 67 23.80 -12.14 2.73
CA LYS A 67 24.87 -11.63 3.58
C LYS A 67 24.39 -11.44 5.02
N ALA A 68 23.24 -10.76 5.19
CA ALA A 68 22.67 -10.55 6.52
C ALA A 68 22.29 -11.86 7.22
N LEU A 69 21.77 -12.86 6.51
CA LEU A 69 21.54 -14.21 7.05
C LEU A 69 22.83 -14.87 7.55
N LYS A 70 23.93 -14.71 6.82
CA LYS A 70 25.23 -15.29 7.19
C LYS A 70 25.83 -14.59 8.42
N GLU A 71 25.70 -13.27 8.53
CA GLU A 71 26.32 -12.46 9.59
C GLU A 71 25.48 -12.44 10.89
N TYR A 72 24.14 -12.42 10.79
CA TYR A 72 23.23 -12.21 11.91
C TYR A 72 22.29 -13.38 12.18
N SER A 73 22.45 -14.52 11.48
CA SER A 73 21.56 -15.68 11.55
C SER A 73 20.15 -15.42 10.98
N LEU A 74 19.25 -16.41 11.11
CA LEU A 74 17.88 -16.32 10.62
C LEU A 74 17.05 -15.28 11.38
N GLY A 75 17.26 -15.19 12.70
CA GLY A 75 16.54 -14.29 13.58
C GLY A 75 17.23 -14.19 14.93
N LEU A 76 16.77 -13.28 15.78
CA LEU A 76 17.41 -12.95 17.05
C LEU A 76 16.72 -13.61 18.25
N ASN A 77 15.63 -14.35 18.03
CA ASN A 77 14.84 -15.03 19.06
C ASN A 77 14.44 -14.10 20.23
N SER A 78 14.25 -12.81 19.94
CA SER A 78 14.01 -11.79 20.96
C SER A 78 13.33 -10.55 20.39
N VAL A 79 12.69 -9.83 21.29
CA VAL A 79 12.18 -8.48 21.04
C VAL A 79 13.31 -7.45 21.11
N ARG A 80 13.09 -6.27 20.53
CA ARG A 80 14.12 -5.24 20.32
C ARG A 80 14.84 -4.78 21.60
N PHE A 81 14.14 -4.58 22.70
CA PHE A 81 14.72 -4.00 23.91
C PHE A 81 15.47 -5.02 24.81
N ILE A 82 15.34 -6.33 24.56
CA ILE A 82 16.07 -7.35 25.28
C ILE A 82 17.42 -7.65 24.58
N VAL A 83 17.42 -8.51 23.55
CA VAL A 83 18.60 -8.82 22.73
C VAL A 83 18.31 -8.75 21.23
N GLY A 84 17.17 -8.22 20.83
CA GLY A 84 16.70 -8.19 19.44
C GLY A 84 17.12 -6.95 18.65
N THR A 85 18.07 -6.15 19.13
CA THR A 85 18.61 -4.98 18.40
C THR A 85 20.05 -5.22 18.00
N THR A 86 20.33 -5.21 16.68
CA THR A 86 21.67 -5.27 16.13
C THR A 86 22.06 -3.94 15.51
N ASP A 87 23.35 -3.78 15.18
CA ASP A 87 23.85 -2.63 14.43
C ASP A 87 23.19 -2.52 13.02
N LEU A 88 22.84 -3.65 12.39
CA LEU A 88 22.10 -3.68 11.14
C LEU A 88 20.74 -2.97 11.24
N HIS A 89 19.98 -3.21 12.31
CA HIS A 89 18.72 -2.49 12.55
C HIS A 89 18.94 -1.00 12.70
N LYS A 90 19.98 -0.60 13.46
CA LYS A 90 20.30 0.82 13.68
C LYS A 90 20.77 1.50 12.40
N LYS A 91 21.54 0.81 11.55
CA LYS A 91 21.93 1.30 10.22
C LYS A 91 20.71 1.51 9.33
N LEU A 92 19.76 0.58 9.31
CA LEU A 92 18.53 0.72 8.53
C LEU A 92 17.68 1.88 9.04
N GLU A 93 17.49 2.01 10.38
CA GLU A 93 16.77 3.13 11.00
C GLU A 93 17.39 4.48 10.56
N ALA A 94 18.70 4.63 10.66
CA ALA A 94 19.41 5.84 10.24
C ALA A 94 19.29 6.10 8.71
N ALA A 95 19.39 5.06 7.90
CA ALA A 95 19.26 5.19 6.44
C ALA A 95 17.85 5.65 6.03
N ILE A 96 16.79 5.15 6.68
CA ILE A 96 15.41 5.58 6.44
C ILE A 96 15.21 7.03 6.87
N SER A 97 15.69 7.41 8.05
CA SER A 97 15.61 8.80 8.52
C SER A 97 16.27 9.75 7.52
N LYS A 98 17.46 9.39 7.02
CA LYS A 98 18.17 10.16 5.98
C LYS A 98 17.36 10.21 4.67
N PHE A 99 16.73 9.11 4.27
CA PHE A 99 15.97 9.01 3.03
C PHE A 99 14.75 9.95 3.02
N PHE A 100 14.06 10.09 4.15
CA PHE A 100 12.89 10.97 4.29
C PHE A 100 13.21 12.36 4.83
N GLY A 101 14.43 12.59 5.33
CA GLY A 101 14.80 13.84 6.01
C GLY A 101 14.11 13.98 7.37
N THR A 102 13.88 12.87 8.09
CA THR A 102 13.30 12.82 9.43
C THR A 102 14.36 12.66 10.51
N GLU A 103 13.98 12.83 11.77
CA GLU A 103 14.93 12.81 12.89
C GLU A 103 15.28 11.39 13.36
N ASP A 104 14.30 10.49 13.40
CA ASP A 104 14.50 9.09 13.84
C ASP A 104 13.49 8.15 13.20
N THR A 105 13.76 6.84 13.30
CA THR A 105 12.95 5.75 12.74
C THR A 105 12.90 4.57 13.69
N ILE A 106 11.74 3.89 13.71
CA ILE A 106 11.51 2.63 14.42
C ILE A 106 11.03 1.56 13.44
N LEU A 107 11.58 0.34 13.54
CA LEU A 107 11.27 -0.79 12.65
C LEU A 107 10.24 -1.73 13.28
N TYR A 108 9.37 -2.28 12.44
CA TYR A 108 8.34 -3.26 12.80
C TYR A 108 8.41 -4.48 11.88
N THR A 109 7.76 -5.57 12.27
CA THR A 109 7.65 -6.81 11.47
C THR A 109 6.71 -6.66 10.27
N SER A 110 5.84 -5.65 10.28
CA SER A 110 5.01 -5.22 9.15
C SER A 110 4.62 -3.75 9.29
N CYS A 111 4.14 -3.12 8.21
CA CYS A 111 3.51 -1.81 8.31
C CYS A 111 2.15 -1.89 9.02
N PHE A 112 1.51 -3.06 9.02
CA PHE A 112 0.31 -3.28 9.83
C PHE A 112 0.63 -3.08 11.31
N ASP A 113 1.74 -3.67 11.80
CA ASP A 113 2.22 -3.49 13.19
C ASP A 113 2.62 -2.03 13.48
N ALA A 114 3.24 -1.35 12.51
CA ALA A 114 3.58 0.06 12.65
C ALA A 114 2.33 0.93 12.87
N ASN A 115 1.30 0.72 12.05
CA ASN A 115 0.04 1.46 12.13
C ASN A 115 -0.78 1.11 13.38
N THR A 116 -0.91 -0.16 13.72
CA THR A 116 -1.67 -0.58 14.91
C THR A 116 -1.00 -0.19 16.21
N GLY A 117 0.33 -0.08 16.22
CA GLY A 117 1.10 0.31 17.41
C GLY A 117 1.31 1.82 17.57
N LEU A 118 0.67 2.66 16.73
CA LEU A 118 0.91 4.10 16.70
C LEU A 118 -0.07 4.89 17.56
N PHE A 119 -1.37 4.74 17.33
CA PHE A 119 -2.38 5.69 17.81
C PHE A 119 -2.62 5.60 19.31
N GLU A 120 -2.70 4.41 19.89
CA GLU A 120 -2.87 4.22 21.35
C GLU A 120 -1.68 4.75 22.17
N VAL A 121 -0.52 4.94 21.52
CA VAL A 121 0.69 5.48 22.16
C VAL A 121 0.65 7.01 22.19
N LEU A 122 0.16 7.63 21.13
CA LEU A 122 0.18 9.09 20.95
C LEU A 122 -1.06 9.78 21.52
N LEU A 123 -2.20 9.09 21.49
CA LEU A 123 -3.51 9.66 21.79
C LEU A 123 -4.23 8.84 22.87
N GLY A 124 -5.11 9.50 23.60
CA GLY A 124 -5.95 8.92 24.67
C GLY A 124 -7.26 9.63 24.84
N GLU A 125 -7.89 9.46 25.99
CA GLU A 125 -9.11 10.18 26.34
C GLU A 125 -8.89 11.70 26.32
N GLY A 126 -9.83 12.42 25.74
CA GLY A 126 -9.74 13.87 25.54
C GLY A 126 -8.93 14.31 24.31
N ASP A 127 -8.43 13.38 23.51
CA ASP A 127 -7.80 13.65 22.21
C ASP A 127 -8.77 13.31 21.07
N ALA A 128 -8.50 13.77 19.83
CA ALA A 128 -9.32 13.53 18.66
C ALA A 128 -8.48 13.01 17.48
N ILE A 129 -9.00 12.03 16.74
CA ILE A 129 -8.38 11.47 15.54
C ILE A 129 -9.34 11.56 14.36
N PHE A 130 -8.85 12.06 13.22
CA PHE A 130 -9.59 12.29 11.99
C PHE A 130 -9.04 11.38 10.89
N SER A 131 -9.88 10.51 10.34
CA SER A 131 -9.47 9.48 9.38
C SER A 131 -10.30 9.54 8.11
N ASP A 132 -9.63 9.45 6.95
CA ASP A 132 -10.32 9.22 5.67
C ASP A 132 -11.06 7.87 5.72
N GLU A 133 -12.26 7.82 5.15
CA GLU A 133 -13.10 6.62 5.19
C GLU A 133 -12.55 5.44 4.42
N LEU A 134 -11.66 5.67 3.44
CA LEU A 134 -11.02 4.64 2.62
C LEU A 134 -9.62 4.25 3.07
N ASN A 135 -9.16 4.73 4.22
CA ASN A 135 -7.88 4.36 4.79
C ASN A 135 -7.72 2.83 4.91
N HIS A 136 -6.47 2.38 4.82
CA HIS A 136 -6.12 0.96 4.94
C HIS A 136 -6.60 0.36 6.27
N ALA A 137 -6.97 -0.93 6.24
CA ALA A 137 -7.48 -1.66 7.41
C ALA A 137 -6.59 -1.53 8.65
N SER A 138 -5.27 -1.49 8.49
CA SER A 138 -4.33 -1.35 9.61
C SER A 138 -4.45 0.01 10.32
N LEU A 139 -4.75 1.08 9.59
CA LEU A 139 -5.04 2.40 10.18
C LEU A 139 -6.37 2.34 10.94
N ILE A 140 -7.40 1.77 10.32
CA ILE A 140 -8.72 1.62 10.94
C ILE A 140 -8.62 0.81 12.23
N ASP A 141 -7.91 -0.32 12.22
CA ASP A 141 -7.77 -1.19 13.38
C ASP A 141 -6.89 -0.55 14.47
N GLY A 142 -5.82 0.15 14.09
CA GLY A 142 -5.01 0.92 15.04
C GLY A 142 -5.82 2.03 15.72
N ILE A 143 -6.68 2.72 14.97
CA ILE A 143 -7.60 3.73 15.52
C ILE A 143 -8.61 3.09 16.48
N ARG A 144 -9.09 1.88 16.20
CA ARG A 144 -10.02 1.14 17.09
C ARG A 144 -9.40 0.79 18.45
N LEU A 145 -8.09 0.59 18.53
CA LEU A 145 -7.38 0.36 19.78
C LEU A 145 -7.19 1.63 20.60
N CYS A 146 -7.26 2.80 19.98
CA CYS A 146 -7.08 4.08 20.64
C CYS A 146 -8.35 4.53 21.37
N LYS A 147 -8.21 5.25 22.49
CA LYS A 147 -9.31 5.81 23.28
C LYS A 147 -9.70 7.25 22.90
N ALA A 148 -9.01 7.84 21.90
CA ALA A 148 -9.37 9.16 21.39
C ALA A 148 -10.74 9.17 20.72
N GLU A 149 -11.39 10.32 20.70
CA GLU A 149 -12.62 10.52 19.92
C GLU A 149 -12.33 10.36 18.42
N ARG A 150 -13.18 9.61 17.72
CA ARG A 150 -12.93 9.19 16.32
C ARG A 150 -13.87 9.90 15.38
N PHE A 151 -13.26 10.64 14.45
CA PHE A 151 -13.95 11.32 13.35
C PHE A 151 -13.56 10.64 12.04
N ARG A 152 -14.55 10.27 11.25
CA ARG A 152 -14.35 9.73 9.91
C ARG A 152 -14.95 10.72 8.91
N TYR A 153 -14.13 11.22 8.00
CA TYR A 153 -14.58 12.07 6.91
C TYR A 153 -14.69 11.29 5.60
N LYS A 154 -15.58 11.72 4.71
CA LYS A 154 -15.74 11.12 3.38
C LYS A 154 -14.45 11.24 2.59
N HIS A 155 -14.20 10.24 1.76
CA HIS A 155 -12.99 10.16 0.99
C HIS A 155 -12.69 11.45 0.22
N SER A 156 -11.47 12.00 0.45
CA SER A 156 -10.98 13.23 -0.20
C SER A 156 -11.89 14.46 -0.02
N ASP A 157 -12.79 14.49 0.99
CA ASP A 157 -13.68 15.63 1.30
C ASP A 157 -13.02 16.56 2.32
N MET A 158 -12.31 17.55 1.81
CA MET A 158 -11.59 18.52 2.65
C MET A 158 -12.53 19.47 3.40
N ALA A 159 -13.73 19.73 2.87
CA ALA A 159 -14.71 20.57 3.55
C ALA A 159 -15.30 19.86 4.79
N GLU A 160 -15.55 18.55 4.68
CA GLU A 160 -15.98 17.75 5.83
C GLU A 160 -14.86 17.62 6.86
N LEU A 161 -13.61 17.38 6.44
CA LEU A 161 -12.46 17.34 7.33
C LEU A 161 -12.30 18.67 8.08
N GLU A 162 -12.36 19.79 7.38
CA GLU A 162 -12.27 21.11 8.00
C GLU A 162 -13.38 21.35 9.02
N LYS A 163 -14.64 21.02 8.68
CA LYS A 163 -15.78 21.14 9.59
C LYS A 163 -15.58 20.33 10.87
N GLN A 164 -15.06 19.09 10.75
CA GLN A 164 -14.79 18.21 11.90
C GLN A 164 -13.66 18.76 12.76
N LEU A 165 -12.56 19.22 12.17
CA LEU A 165 -11.44 19.83 12.89
C LEU A 165 -11.86 21.10 13.65
N ALA A 166 -12.65 21.95 13.01
CA ALA A 166 -13.20 23.17 13.63
C ALA A 166 -14.15 22.86 14.80
N GLY A 167 -14.89 21.75 14.71
CA GLY A 167 -15.82 21.30 15.77
C GLY A 167 -15.12 20.71 16.99
N ALA A 168 -13.92 20.16 16.85
CA ALA A 168 -13.17 19.48 17.92
C ALA A 168 -12.41 20.46 18.84
N THR A 169 -13.08 21.51 19.33
CA THR A 169 -12.48 22.59 20.12
C THR A 169 -12.02 22.16 21.50
N LYS A 170 -12.59 21.09 22.04
CA LYS A 170 -12.25 20.54 23.37
C LYS A 170 -11.13 19.52 23.32
N ALA A 171 -10.70 19.06 22.15
CA ALA A 171 -9.66 18.08 22.02
C ALA A 171 -8.31 18.65 22.47
N ARG A 172 -7.66 17.93 23.39
CA ARG A 172 -6.32 18.29 23.88
C ARG A 172 -5.26 18.16 22.80
N ARG A 173 -5.34 17.10 22.00
CA ARG A 173 -4.52 16.85 20.82
C ARG A 173 -5.41 16.44 19.67
N LYS A 174 -5.05 16.86 18.47
CA LYS A 174 -5.71 16.48 17.23
C LYS A 174 -4.72 15.77 16.31
N LEU A 175 -5.15 14.72 15.63
CA LEU A 175 -4.33 13.99 14.68
C LEU A 175 -5.17 13.65 13.46
N VAL A 176 -4.68 14.02 12.27
CA VAL A 176 -5.24 13.61 10.98
C VAL A 176 -4.40 12.48 10.43
N VAL A 177 -5.05 11.42 9.95
CA VAL A 177 -4.36 10.28 9.33
C VAL A 177 -4.98 9.93 7.99
N THR A 178 -4.10 9.65 7.01
CA THR A 178 -4.49 9.24 5.66
C THR A 178 -3.48 8.30 5.04
N ASP A 179 -3.94 7.40 4.14
CA ASP A 179 -3.05 6.80 3.17
C ASP A 179 -2.48 7.91 2.25
N GLY A 180 -1.22 7.81 1.89
CA GLY A 180 -0.62 8.69 0.87
C GLY A 180 -1.10 8.34 -0.53
N VAL A 181 -1.33 7.03 -0.76
CA VAL A 181 -1.95 6.48 -1.97
C VAL A 181 -2.93 5.38 -1.57
N PHE A 182 -4.18 5.53 -1.96
CA PHE A 182 -5.24 4.56 -1.67
C PHE A 182 -5.11 3.30 -2.52
N SER A 183 -4.96 2.16 -1.87
CA SER A 183 -4.52 0.90 -2.47
C SER A 183 -5.47 0.31 -3.52
N MET A 184 -6.77 0.61 -3.45
CA MET A 184 -7.78 0.08 -4.37
C MET A 184 -7.97 0.93 -5.62
N ASP A 185 -7.62 2.21 -5.54
CA ASP A 185 -7.87 3.20 -6.59
C ASP A 185 -6.57 3.73 -7.22
N GLY A 186 -5.45 3.72 -6.49
CA GLY A 186 -4.22 4.39 -6.90
C GLY A 186 -4.35 5.92 -6.85
N GLU A 187 -5.37 6.43 -6.14
CA GLU A 187 -5.57 7.85 -5.93
C GLU A 187 -4.55 8.36 -4.92
N ILE A 188 -3.95 9.51 -5.22
CA ILE A 188 -3.01 10.19 -4.32
C ILE A 188 -3.80 11.14 -3.44
N ALA A 189 -3.60 11.04 -2.13
CA ALA A 189 -4.25 11.93 -1.17
C ALA A 189 -3.92 13.41 -1.44
N LYS A 190 -4.85 14.29 -1.10
CA LYS A 190 -4.70 15.75 -1.17
C LYS A 190 -3.85 16.26 0.01
N LEU A 191 -2.61 15.73 0.12
CA LEU A 191 -1.75 15.96 1.29
C LEU A 191 -1.43 17.42 1.52
N ASP A 192 -1.34 18.22 0.47
CA ASP A 192 -1.16 19.66 0.49
C ASP A 192 -2.34 20.39 1.18
N GLU A 193 -3.58 20.04 0.81
CA GLU A 193 -4.79 20.57 1.44
C GLU A 193 -4.93 20.07 2.88
N ILE A 194 -4.69 18.77 3.13
CA ILE A 194 -4.73 18.18 4.48
C ILE A 194 -3.71 18.85 5.40
N LYS A 195 -2.47 19.07 4.92
CA LYS A 195 -1.43 19.73 5.72
C LYS A 195 -1.81 21.16 6.07
N ALA A 196 -2.38 21.91 5.12
CA ALA A 196 -2.86 23.27 5.38
C ALA A 196 -3.95 23.29 6.48
N LEU A 197 -4.86 22.31 6.48
CA LEU A 197 -5.86 22.17 7.54
C LEU A 197 -5.22 21.75 8.88
N CYS A 198 -4.25 20.84 8.86
CA CYS A 198 -3.52 20.48 10.08
C CYS A 198 -2.82 21.69 10.69
N ASP A 199 -2.16 22.53 9.90
CA ASP A 199 -1.51 23.75 10.37
C ASP A 199 -2.51 24.76 10.93
N LYS A 200 -3.66 24.93 10.26
CA LYS A 200 -4.72 25.85 10.68
C LYS A 200 -5.34 25.46 12.03
N TYR A 201 -5.48 24.17 12.30
CA TYR A 201 -6.20 23.67 13.48
C TYR A 201 -5.29 23.02 14.53
N ASP A 202 -3.98 23.20 14.43
CA ASP A 202 -2.97 22.62 15.34
C ASP A 202 -3.16 21.10 15.51
N ALA A 203 -3.10 20.39 14.38
CA ALA A 203 -3.24 18.94 14.31
C ALA A 203 -1.98 18.29 13.75
N LEU A 204 -1.59 17.13 14.30
CA LEU A 204 -0.53 16.29 13.74
C LEU A 204 -1.00 15.63 12.44
N LEU A 205 -0.10 15.47 11.48
CA LEU A 205 -0.34 14.74 10.25
C LEU A 205 0.42 13.41 10.23
N VAL A 206 -0.33 12.31 10.08
CA VAL A 206 0.20 10.95 9.85
C VAL A 206 -0.11 10.54 8.41
N VAL A 207 0.90 10.06 7.69
CA VAL A 207 0.74 9.53 6.32
C VAL A 207 1.26 8.10 6.25
N ASP A 208 0.39 7.14 5.90
CA ASP A 208 0.82 5.81 5.46
C ASP A 208 1.21 5.89 3.97
N ASP A 209 2.50 5.92 3.71
CA ASP A 209 3.03 6.05 2.35
C ASP A 209 3.46 4.70 1.75
N SER A 210 2.85 3.62 2.18
CA SER A 210 3.19 2.24 1.76
C SER A 210 3.07 2.00 0.25
N HIS A 211 2.24 2.74 -0.45
CA HIS A 211 2.10 2.68 -1.92
C HIS A 211 2.82 3.82 -2.64
N GLY A 212 3.17 4.91 -1.96
CA GLY A 212 3.88 6.05 -2.53
C GLY A 212 5.39 5.90 -2.48
N THR A 213 5.93 5.44 -1.34
CA THR A 213 7.37 5.29 -1.12
C THR A 213 8.03 4.40 -2.19
N GLY A 214 9.08 4.91 -2.83
CA GLY A 214 9.77 4.25 -3.94
C GLY A 214 9.09 4.40 -5.29
N VAL A 215 7.89 4.97 -5.35
CA VAL A 215 7.03 5.05 -6.55
C VAL A 215 6.79 6.48 -6.99
N LEU A 216 6.42 7.36 -6.06
CA LEU A 216 6.07 8.76 -6.28
C LEU A 216 7.21 9.70 -5.91
N GLY A 217 7.08 10.95 -6.35
CA GLY A 217 8.08 11.99 -6.16
C GLY A 217 9.25 11.90 -7.15
N LYS A 218 9.93 13.00 -7.38
CA LYS A 218 11.06 13.09 -8.32
C LYS A 218 12.18 12.12 -7.96
N THR A 219 12.46 11.99 -6.67
CA THR A 219 13.55 11.15 -6.13
C THR A 219 13.03 9.88 -5.44
N GLY A 220 11.72 9.57 -5.56
CA GLY A 220 11.11 8.35 -5.04
C GLY A 220 10.81 8.37 -3.54
N ARG A 221 10.75 9.56 -2.91
CA ARG A 221 10.43 9.71 -1.46
C ARG A 221 8.91 9.69 -1.20
N GLY A 222 8.14 9.27 -2.20
CA GLY A 222 6.73 8.97 -2.02
C GLY A 222 5.76 10.11 -2.28
N SER A 223 4.51 9.93 -1.84
CA SER A 223 3.42 10.90 -2.01
C SER A 223 3.73 12.24 -1.33
N ILE A 224 4.50 12.21 -0.26
CA ILE A 224 4.92 13.38 0.50
C ILE A 224 5.85 14.25 -0.34
N GLU A 225 6.81 13.67 -1.07
CA GLU A 225 7.64 14.39 -2.03
C GLU A 225 6.82 14.90 -3.20
N GLU A 226 5.93 14.08 -3.76
CA GLU A 226 5.05 14.44 -4.88
C GLU A 226 4.22 15.69 -4.59
N LYS A 227 3.84 15.88 -3.32
CA LYS A 227 3.06 17.01 -2.85
C LYS A 227 3.89 18.16 -2.23
N GLY A 228 5.24 18.10 -2.33
CA GLY A 228 6.14 19.16 -1.83
C GLY A 228 6.18 19.26 -0.30
N LEU A 229 5.94 18.16 0.41
CA LEU A 229 5.80 18.11 1.87
C LEU A 229 6.95 17.37 2.57
N LEU A 230 8.08 17.09 1.89
CA LEU A 230 9.25 16.52 2.56
C LEU A 230 9.69 17.40 3.73
N GLY A 231 9.89 16.78 4.90
CA GLY A 231 10.23 17.47 6.15
C GLY A 231 9.09 18.25 6.82
N LYS A 232 7.86 18.19 6.26
CA LYS A 232 6.68 18.91 6.80
C LYS A 232 5.60 17.99 7.36
N VAL A 233 5.70 16.68 7.15
CA VAL A 233 4.79 15.68 7.72
C VAL A 233 5.38 15.20 9.05
N ASP A 234 4.52 15.11 10.08
CA ASP A 234 4.98 14.79 11.43
C ASP A 234 5.40 13.34 11.58
N ILE A 235 4.61 12.42 11.00
CA ILE A 235 4.80 10.98 11.12
C ILE A 235 4.50 10.32 9.78
N ILE A 236 5.42 9.47 9.34
CA ILE A 236 5.30 8.67 8.12
C ILE A 236 5.40 7.21 8.51
N THR A 237 4.45 6.40 8.05
CA THR A 237 4.58 4.93 8.09
C THR A 237 4.74 4.39 6.68
N SER A 238 5.49 3.29 6.52
CA SER A 238 5.63 2.62 5.23
C SER A 238 6.11 1.18 5.37
N THR A 239 6.18 0.45 4.26
CA THR A 239 6.45 -0.98 4.21
C THR A 239 7.68 -1.32 3.37
N PHE A 240 8.39 -2.39 3.77
CA PHE A 240 9.38 -3.06 2.91
C PHE A 240 8.73 -4.10 1.99
N GLY A 241 7.45 -4.39 2.16
CA GLY A 241 6.71 -5.42 1.41
C GLY A 241 6.31 -5.04 -0.02
N LYS A 242 6.73 -3.86 -0.50
CA LYS A 242 6.38 -3.37 -1.84
C LYS A 242 7.62 -2.88 -2.60
N ALA A 243 7.72 -1.59 -2.92
CA ALA A 243 8.84 -1.04 -3.68
C ALA A 243 10.20 -1.17 -2.98
N LEU A 244 10.24 -1.11 -1.65
CA LEU A 244 11.47 -1.10 -0.86
C LEU A 244 12.06 -2.50 -0.53
N GLY A 245 11.77 -3.53 -1.30
CA GLY A 245 12.38 -4.86 -1.10
C GLY A 245 11.47 -6.02 -1.46
N GLY A 246 10.16 -5.86 -1.36
CA GLY A 246 9.18 -6.90 -1.69
C GLY A 246 9.08 -8.03 -0.67
N ALA A 247 9.58 -7.83 0.56
CA ALA A 247 9.50 -8.78 1.66
C ALA A 247 8.61 -8.23 2.79
N GLY A 248 8.53 -8.88 3.93
CA GLY A 248 7.82 -8.35 5.10
C GLY A 248 8.54 -7.16 5.74
N GLY A 249 7.94 -6.59 6.77
CA GLY A 249 8.50 -5.48 7.53
C GLY A 249 7.90 -4.13 7.20
N GLY A 250 8.04 -3.21 8.13
CA GLY A 250 7.59 -1.83 8.02
C GLY A 250 8.32 -0.93 9.00
N PHE A 251 8.00 0.34 8.95
CA PHE A 251 8.62 1.34 9.82
C PHE A 251 7.68 2.51 10.08
N THR A 252 7.98 3.23 11.16
CA THR A 252 7.49 4.58 11.43
C THR A 252 8.69 5.51 11.51
N THR A 253 8.64 6.65 10.85
CA THR A 253 9.69 7.67 10.87
C THR A 253 9.09 9.06 11.11
N GLY A 254 9.81 9.92 11.83
CA GLY A 254 9.30 11.24 12.20
C GLY A 254 10.18 11.95 13.23
N LYS A 255 9.54 12.73 14.11
CA LYS A 255 10.22 13.42 15.21
C LYS A 255 10.77 12.44 16.24
N LYS A 256 11.95 12.77 16.79
CA LYS A 256 12.67 11.90 17.74
C LYS A 256 11.82 11.56 18.97
N GLU A 257 11.10 12.52 19.52
CA GLU A 257 10.27 12.33 20.71
C GLU A 257 9.12 11.35 20.47
N VAL A 258 8.53 11.38 19.26
CA VAL A 258 7.50 10.43 18.83
C VAL A 258 8.08 9.03 18.75
N ILE A 259 9.23 8.88 18.08
CA ILE A 259 9.88 7.59 17.89
C ILE A 259 10.36 6.98 19.22
N ASP A 260 10.91 7.81 20.11
CA ASP A 260 11.31 7.36 21.44
C ASP A 260 10.10 6.90 22.27
N LEU A 261 8.98 7.62 22.20
CA LEU A 261 7.74 7.22 22.86
C LEU A 261 7.20 5.88 22.33
N LEU A 262 7.24 5.69 21.00
CA LEU A 262 6.86 4.42 20.36
C LEU A 262 7.75 3.26 20.84
N ARG A 263 9.06 3.47 20.97
CA ARG A 263 9.99 2.44 21.51
C ARG A 263 9.63 2.03 22.95
N GLN A 264 9.07 2.93 23.74
CA GLN A 264 8.70 2.65 25.15
C GLN A 264 7.31 2.04 25.29
N ARG A 265 6.37 2.29 24.36
CA ARG A 265 4.95 2.01 24.58
C ARG A 265 4.25 1.23 23.48
N SER A 266 4.79 1.20 22.25
CA SER A 266 4.16 0.50 21.12
C SER A 266 4.17 -1.02 21.36
N ARG A 267 2.98 -1.59 21.59
CA ARG A 267 2.84 -3.00 21.96
C ARG A 267 3.30 -3.95 20.86
N THR A 268 3.02 -3.61 19.60
CA THR A 268 3.45 -4.39 18.44
C THR A 268 4.97 -4.38 18.22
N TYR A 269 5.68 -3.42 18.81
CA TYR A 269 7.13 -3.37 18.86
C TYR A 269 7.69 -4.09 20.09
N LEU A 270 7.12 -3.86 21.26
CA LEU A 270 7.63 -4.39 22.52
C LEU A 270 7.42 -5.89 22.67
N PHE A 271 6.35 -6.43 22.09
CA PHE A 271 5.91 -7.81 22.31
C PHE A 271 5.94 -8.68 21.04
N SER A 272 6.56 -8.18 19.96
CA SER A 272 6.84 -8.96 18.76
C SER A 272 8.35 -9.11 18.57
N ASN A 273 8.78 -10.26 18.04
CA ASN A 273 10.19 -10.46 17.69
C ASN A 273 10.68 -9.41 16.68
N SER A 274 11.98 -9.15 16.72
CA SER A 274 12.62 -8.16 15.86
C SER A 274 12.44 -8.48 14.37
N LEU A 275 12.46 -7.42 13.55
CA LEU A 275 12.56 -7.57 12.10
C LEU A 275 13.72 -8.49 11.72
N MET A 276 13.43 -9.45 10.86
CA MET A 276 14.37 -10.47 10.42
C MET A 276 15.62 -9.84 9.76
N PRO A 277 16.85 -10.26 10.12
CA PRO A 277 18.07 -9.67 9.56
C PRO A 277 18.13 -9.69 8.04
N ALA A 278 17.66 -10.76 7.39
CA ALA A 278 17.62 -10.83 5.92
C ALA A 278 16.77 -9.72 5.30
N ILE A 279 15.64 -9.40 5.91
CA ILE A 279 14.76 -8.31 5.45
C ILE A 279 15.42 -6.96 5.71
N ALA A 280 16.01 -6.78 6.91
CA ALA A 280 16.72 -5.56 7.25
C ALA A 280 17.88 -5.28 6.29
N GLY A 281 18.68 -6.30 5.96
CA GLY A 281 19.80 -6.18 5.00
C GLY A 281 19.33 -5.88 3.59
N ALA A 282 18.26 -6.52 3.13
CA ALA A 282 17.65 -6.25 1.82
C ALA A 282 17.12 -4.82 1.72
N ALA A 283 16.36 -4.37 2.73
CA ALA A 283 15.81 -3.02 2.78
C ALA A 283 16.90 -1.95 2.85
N LEU A 284 17.92 -2.17 3.67
CA LEU A 284 19.08 -1.27 3.77
C LEU A 284 19.76 -1.11 2.40
N TYR A 285 20.00 -2.21 1.69
CA TYR A 285 20.57 -2.17 0.35
C TYR A 285 19.73 -1.30 -0.60
N VAL A 286 18.41 -1.49 -0.61
CA VAL A 286 17.51 -0.72 -1.47
C VAL A 286 17.59 0.77 -1.15
N ILE A 287 17.53 1.14 0.13
CA ILE A 287 17.56 2.54 0.56
C ILE A 287 18.91 3.20 0.21
N GLU A 288 20.03 2.54 0.52
CA GLU A 288 21.38 3.10 0.26
C GLU A 288 21.70 3.23 -1.24
N HIS A 289 21.13 2.38 -2.08
CA HIS A 289 21.38 2.38 -3.52
C HIS A 289 20.22 2.97 -4.33
N PHE A 290 19.23 3.58 -3.64
CA PHE A 290 17.99 4.01 -4.29
C PHE A 290 18.23 4.93 -5.48
N ASP A 291 18.97 6.00 -5.28
CA ASP A 291 19.20 7.02 -6.31
C ASP A 291 19.97 6.48 -7.53
N LYS A 292 20.85 5.49 -7.31
CA LYS A 292 21.70 4.94 -8.37
C LYS A 292 21.06 3.75 -9.12
N GLU A 293 20.43 2.83 -8.40
CA GLU A 293 19.97 1.56 -8.96
C GLU A 293 18.45 1.48 -9.13
N PHE A 294 17.68 2.12 -8.23
CA PHE A 294 16.23 1.97 -8.20
C PHE A 294 15.47 3.16 -8.78
N LEU A 295 16.05 4.36 -8.76
CA LEU A 295 15.45 5.53 -9.42
C LEU A 295 15.27 5.33 -10.94
N PRO A 296 16.22 4.75 -11.70
CA PRO A 296 15.97 4.40 -13.10
C PRO A 296 14.85 3.38 -13.31
N LEU A 297 14.63 2.46 -12.34
CA LEU A 297 13.50 1.55 -12.38
C LEU A 297 12.16 2.25 -12.14
N LYS A 298 12.14 3.28 -11.27
CA LYS A 298 10.97 4.14 -11.08
C LYS A 298 10.61 4.88 -12.38
N GLU A 299 11.58 5.40 -13.10
CA GLU A 299 11.34 6.04 -14.41
C GLU A 299 10.72 5.05 -15.40
N LYS A 300 11.30 3.86 -15.51
CA LYS A 300 10.75 2.76 -16.34
C LYS A 300 9.34 2.35 -15.91
N LEU A 301 9.07 2.33 -14.60
CA LEU A 301 7.73 2.08 -14.05
C LEU A 301 6.74 3.12 -14.54
N THR A 302 7.12 4.39 -14.51
CA THR A 302 6.31 5.52 -14.99
C THR A 302 5.99 5.38 -16.49
N GLU A 303 7.00 5.05 -17.31
CA GLU A 303 6.82 4.81 -18.75
C GLU A 303 5.89 3.63 -19.03
N ASN A 304 6.09 2.50 -18.34
CA ASN A 304 5.25 1.32 -18.45
C ASN A 304 3.79 1.63 -18.08
N THR A 305 3.60 2.36 -16.98
CA THR A 305 2.27 2.75 -16.49
C THR A 305 1.56 3.65 -17.49
N LYS A 306 2.22 4.71 -17.94
CA LYS A 306 1.68 5.64 -18.95
C LYS A 306 1.30 4.91 -20.23
N TYR A 307 2.19 4.05 -20.72
CA TYR A 307 1.93 3.25 -21.92
C TYR A 307 0.68 2.37 -21.77
N PHE A 308 0.62 1.60 -20.69
CA PHE A 308 -0.48 0.67 -20.46
C PHE A 308 -1.82 1.39 -20.32
N ARG A 309 -1.88 2.45 -19.49
CA ARG A 309 -3.08 3.25 -19.29
C ARG A 309 -3.58 3.88 -20.61
N THR A 310 -2.69 4.54 -21.35
CA THR A 310 -3.04 5.18 -22.64
C THR A 310 -3.62 4.17 -23.64
N LYS A 311 -3.09 2.95 -23.67
CA LYS A 311 -3.62 1.91 -24.55
C LYS A 311 -5.01 1.43 -24.12
N LEU A 312 -5.25 1.25 -22.83
CA LEU A 312 -6.56 0.84 -22.33
C LEU A 312 -7.63 1.92 -22.53
N GLU A 313 -7.28 3.18 -22.33
CA GLU A 313 -8.17 4.31 -22.58
C GLU A 313 -8.58 4.38 -24.07
N LYS A 314 -7.63 4.15 -24.99
CA LYS A 314 -7.92 4.06 -26.44
C LYS A 314 -8.84 2.90 -26.80
N LEU A 315 -8.81 1.81 -26.05
CA LEU A 315 -9.72 0.66 -26.18
C LEU A 315 -11.12 0.96 -25.61
N GLY A 316 -11.30 2.06 -24.90
CA GLY A 316 -12.58 2.46 -24.32
C GLY A 316 -12.79 2.00 -22.86
N TYR A 317 -11.76 1.51 -22.19
CA TYR A 317 -11.84 1.17 -20.76
C TYR A 317 -11.93 2.43 -19.89
N ILE A 318 -12.79 2.39 -18.87
CA ILE A 318 -12.83 3.39 -17.80
C ILE A 318 -11.79 3.01 -16.76
N LEU A 319 -10.81 3.87 -16.52
CA LEU A 319 -9.75 3.64 -15.53
C LEU A 319 -9.96 4.52 -14.30
N GLY A 320 -9.73 3.94 -13.10
CA GLY A 320 -9.63 4.68 -11.84
C GLY A 320 -8.21 5.25 -11.60
N GLY A 321 -8.02 5.93 -10.46
CA GLY A 321 -6.68 6.36 -10.00
C GLY A 321 -6.18 7.69 -10.56
N VAL A 322 -7.07 8.49 -11.13
CA VAL A 322 -6.89 9.93 -11.34
C VAL A 322 -8.09 10.58 -10.67
N ASN A 323 -7.94 11.76 -10.06
CA ASN A 323 -9.05 12.45 -9.39
C ASN A 323 -10.32 12.33 -10.23
N SER A 324 -11.18 11.36 -9.88
CA SER A 324 -12.41 11.07 -10.62
C SER A 324 -13.56 11.91 -10.02
N PRO A 325 -14.47 12.46 -10.86
CA PRO A 325 -14.86 11.91 -12.16
C PRO A 325 -14.21 12.63 -13.33
N PHE A 326 -13.69 11.89 -14.31
CA PHE A 326 -13.31 12.50 -15.59
C PHE A 326 -14.52 13.19 -16.19
N PRO A 327 -14.43 14.49 -16.57
CA PRO A 327 -15.39 15.06 -17.48
C PRO A 327 -15.40 14.22 -18.76
N LYS A 328 -16.58 13.86 -19.26
CA LYS A 328 -16.69 13.18 -20.57
C LYS A 328 -15.87 13.97 -21.61
N GLY A 329 -14.82 13.35 -22.16
CA GLY A 329 -13.98 13.95 -23.19
C GLY A 329 -12.58 14.40 -22.78
N SER A 330 -12.18 14.30 -21.51
CA SER A 330 -10.78 14.52 -21.12
C SER A 330 -9.98 13.24 -21.32
N THR A 331 -8.99 13.27 -22.20
CA THR A 331 -7.98 12.19 -22.27
C THR A 331 -6.98 12.40 -21.16
N ALA A 332 -6.55 11.32 -20.46
CA ALA A 332 -5.53 11.37 -19.38
C ALA A 332 -4.18 11.96 -19.82
N SER A 333 -4.05 12.31 -21.09
CA SER A 333 -2.88 12.98 -21.69
C SER A 333 -2.83 14.49 -21.44
N SER A 334 -3.89 15.11 -20.92
CA SER A 334 -4.00 16.59 -20.82
C SER A 334 -3.74 17.15 -19.40
N GLN A 335 -3.50 16.32 -18.40
CA GLN A 335 -3.00 16.79 -17.11
C GLN A 335 -1.56 16.30 -16.94
N GLU A 336 -0.62 17.21 -16.82
CA GLU A 336 0.76 17.02 -16.42
C GLU A 336 0.78 16.49 -14.96
N GLY A 337 0.44 15.20 -14.78
CA GLY A 337 0.39 14.54 -13.48
C GLY A 337 0.86 13.09 -13.59
N PHE A 338 1.62 12.65 -12.60
CA PHE A 338 2.05 11.26 -12.47
C PHE A 338 0.83 10.36 -12.19
N CYS A 339 0.67 9.29 -13.00
CA CYS A 339 -0.31 8.24 -12.74
C CYS A 339 0.33 7.13 -11.92
N HIS A 340 -0.29 6.77 -10.79
CA HIS A 340 0.18 5.65 -9.99
C HIS A 340 0.11 4.32 -10.76
N PRO A 341 1.07 3.37 -10.57
CA PRO A 341 1.06 2.07 -11.26
C PRO A 341 -0.12 1.16 -10.90
N ILE A 342 -0.85 1.43 -9.84
CA ILE A 342 -2.18 0.87 -9.62
C ILE A 342 -3.10 1.41 -10.72
N THR A 343 -3.61 0.52 -11.57
CA THR A 343 -4.50 0.85 -12.68
C THR A 343 -5.81 0.09 -12.52
N PRO A 344 -6.79 0.64 -11.82
CA PRO A 344 -8.10 0.01 -11.71
C PRO A 344 -8.84 0.10 -13.04
N ILE A 345 -9.29 -1.03 -13.57
CA ILE A 345 -10.18 -1.13 -14.71
C ILE A 345 -11.60 -1.22 -14.14
N MET A 346 -12.36 -0.15 -14.28
CA MET A 346 -13.69 -0.01 -13.67
C MET A 346 -14.73 -0.72 -14.51
N THR A 347 -15.38 -1.71 -13.95
CA THR A 347 -16.53 -2.40 -14.59
C THR A 347 -17.85 -1.87 -14.07
N MET A 348 -17.87 -1.31 -12.84
CA MET A 348 -19.04 -0.77 -12.14
C MET A 348 -20.16 -1.84 -11.93
N ASP A 349 -19.81 -3.12 -12.06
CA ASP A 349 -20.73 -4.25 -12.03
C ASP A 349 -19.98 -5.47 -11.49
N GLU A 350 -20.41 -6.03 -10.37
CA GLU A 350 -19.72 -7.12 -9.68
C GLU A 350 -19.69 -8.41 -10.52
N PRO A 351 -20.80 -8.90 -11.09
CA PRO A 351 -20.81 -10.06 -11.98
C PRO A 351 -19.86 -9.88 -13.17
N LYS A 352 -19.87 -8.72 -13.84
CA LYS A 352 -18.95 -8.45 -14.96
C LYS A 352 -17.50 -8.41 -14.50
N THR A 353 -17.22 -7.89 -13.29
CA THR A 353 -15.87 -7.90 -12.70
C THR A 353 -15.34 -9.31 -12.58
N MET A 354 -16.13 -10.22 -12.02
CA MET A 354 -15.71 -11.61 -11.83
C MET A 354 -15.58 -12.34 -13.17
N ALA A 355 -16.53 -12.16 -14.07
CA ALA A 355 -16.47 -12.74 -15.42
C ALA A 355 -15.23 -12.24 -16.20
N LEU A 356 -14.87 -10.97 -16.07
CA LEU A 356 -13.66 -10.42 -16.69
C LEU A 356 -12.39 -11.03 -16.09
N ALA A 357 -12.31 -11.19 -14.77
CA ALA A 357 -11.17 -11.82 -14.13
C ALA A 357 -10.98 -13.27 -14.59
N ASP A 358 -12.07 -14.04 -14.68
CA ASP A 358 -12.05 -15.43 -15.14
C ASP A 358 -11.65 -15.56 -16.62
N GLU A 359 -12.13 -14.66 -17.46
CA GLU A 359 -11.78 -14.67 -18.89
C GLU A 359 -10.30 -14.29 -19.08
N LEU A 360 -9.81 -13.28 -18.36
CA LEU A 360 -8.39 -12.86 -18.41
C LEU A 360 -7.46 -13.98 -17.93
N LEU A 361 -7.89 -14.77 -16.95
CA LEU A 361 -7.10 -15.94 -16.51
C LEU A 361 -6.96 -16.98 -17.62
N LYS A 362 -8.02 -17.21 -18.44
CA LYS A 362 -7.98 -18.09 -19.62
C LYS A 362 -7.04 -17.53 -20.71
N GLU A 363 -6.99 -16.22 -20.85
CA GLU A 363 -6.13 -15.51 -21.80
C GLU A 363 -4.67 -15.36 -21.30
N GLY A 364 -4.30 -15.99 -20.18
CA GLY A 364 -2.92 -16.01 -19.68
C GLY A 364 -2.54 -14.84 -18.78
N LEU A 365 -3.50 -14.11 -18.21
CA LEU A 365 -3.26 -13.05 -17.25
C LEU A 365 -3.70 -13.45 -15.85
N TYR A 366 -2.85 -13.19 -14.88
CA TYR A 366 -3.21 -13.31 -13.46
C TYR A 366 -3.65 -11.95 -12.92
N VAL A 367 -4.96 -11.79 -12.75
CA VAL A 367 -5.62 -10.61 -12.21
C VAL A 367 -6.59 -11.00 -11.11
N ARG A 368 -7.04 -10.03 -10.30
CA ARG A 368 -8.10 -10.22 -9.31
C ARG A 368 -9.20 -9.19 -9.52
N GLY A 369 -10.43 -9.67 -9.53
CA GLY A 369 -11.62 -8.85 -9.42
C GLY A 369 -11.86 -8.43 -7.97
N PHE A 370 -12.24 -7.18 -7.77
CA PHE A 370 -12.63 -6.63 -6.48
C PHE A 370 -14.08 -6.17 -6.56
N ALA A 371 -14.90 -6.74 -5.69
CA ALA A 371 -16.31 -6.46 -5.53
C ALA A 371 -16.62 -6.14 -4.07
N TYR A 372 -17.87 -5.75 -3.77
CA TYR A 372 -18.32 -5.59 -2.39
C TYR A 372 -18.05 -6.89 -1.58
N PRO A 373 -17.62 -6.81 -0.29
CA PRO A 373 -17.44 -5.61 0.53
C PRO A 373 -16.03 -4.98 0.45
N VAL A 374 -15.12 -5.50 -0.38
CA VAL A 374 -13.73 -4.99 -0.50
C VAL A 374 -13.72 -3.60 -1.13
N VAL A 375 -14.65 -3.34 -2.05
CA VAL A 375 -14.92 -2.04 -2.63
C VAL A 375 -16.42 -1.72 -2.45
N PRO A 376 -16.84 -0.46 -2.49
CA PRO A 376 -18.26 -0.10 -2.36
C PRO A 376 -19.13 -0.81 -3.41
N LYS A 377 -20.39 -1.09 -3.07
CA LYS A 377 -21.37 -1.73 -3.98
C LYS A 377 -21.52 -0.90 -5.27
N GLY A 378 -21.55 -1.57 -6.41
CA GLY A 378 -21.59 -0.94 -7.73
C GLY A 378 -20.26 -0.31 -8.17
N LYS A 379 -19.15 -0.58 -7.47
CA LYS A 379 -17.80 -0.09 -7.78
C LYS A 379 -16.84 -1.25 -8.10
N GLY A 380 -17.37 -2.33 -8.68
CA GLY A 380 -16.57 -3.48 -9.12
C GLY A 380 -15.45 -3.09 -10.07
N ARG A 381 -14.26 -3.69 -9.91
CA ARG A 381 -13.06 -3.38 -10.69
C ARG A 381 -12.07 -4.53 -10.75
N ILE A 382 -11.28 -4.57 -11.81
CA ILE A 382 -10.03 -5.33 -11.85
C ILE A 382 -8.90 -4.38 -11.44
N ARG A 383 -8.13 -4.70 -10.38
CA ARG A 383 -6.98 -3.91 -9.96
C ARG A 383 -5.71 -4.45 -10.61
N VAL A 384 -5.21 -3.79 -11.64
CA VAL A 384 -3.94 -4.08 -12.27
C VAL A 384 -2.81 -3.35 -11.57
N GLN A 385 -1.68 -4.04 -11.38
CA GLN A 385 -0.44 -3.52 -10.81
C GLN A 385 0.65 -3.58 -11.87
N ILE A 386 1.12 -2.42 -12.33
CA ILE A 386 2.25 -2.35 -13.26
C ILE A 386 3.56 -2.39 -12.47
N SER A 387 4.56 -3.04 -13.05
CA SER A 387 5.92 -3.13 -12.49
C SER A 387 6.96 -2.65 -13.51
N ALA A 388 8.05 -2.09 -13.03
CA ALA A 388 9.24 -1.80 -13.82
C ALA A 388 9.83 -3.06 -14.48
N ALA A 389 9.60 -4.22 -13.83
CA ALA A 389 10.06 -5.52 -14.34
C ALA A 389 9.24 -6.03 -15.55
N HIS A 390 8.03 -5.51 -15.78
CA HIS A 390 7.27 -5.87 -16.98
C HIS A 390 8.01 -5.42 -18.25
N THR A 391 8.12 -6.34 -19.21
CA THR A 391 8.61 -6.02 -20.55
C THR A 391 7.48 -5.44 -21.41
N ARG A 392 7.83 -4.66 -22.44
CA ARG A 392 6.87 -4.14 -23.41
C ARG A 392 6.03 -5.28 -24.02
N LYS A 393 6.67 -6.38 -24.39
CA LYS A 393 6.00 -7.57 -24.95
C LYS A 393 4.96 -8.18 -24.00
N GLN A 394 5.22 -8.18 -22.67
CA GLN A 394 4.23 -8.64 -21.69
C GLN A 394 3.05 -7.68 -21.57
N LEU A 395 3.31 -6.38 -21.58
CA LEU A 395 2.25 -5.37 -21.55
C LEU A 395 1.39 -5.42 -22.82
N ASP A 396 2.00 -5.60 -24.00
CA ASP A 396 1.27 -5.74 -25.26
C ASP A 396 0.37 -6.99 -25.24
N LYS A 397 0.86 -8.12 -24.78
CA LYS A 397 0.05 -9.33 -24.60
C LYS A 397 -1.11 -9.09 -23.63
N ALA A 398 -0.87 -8.39 -22.52
CA ALA A 398 -1.91 -8.06 -21.57
C ALA A 398 -3.00 -7.14 -22.17
N ILE A 399 -2.60 -6.16 -22.97
CA ILE A 399 -3.53 -5.26 -23.67
C ILE A 399 -4.40 -6.03 -24.67
N VAL A 400 -3.81 -6.95 -25.46
CA VAL A 400 -4.55 -7.79 -26.42
C VAL A 400 -5.55 -8.71 -25.70
N ALA A 401 -5.14 -9.33 -24.59
CA ALA A 401 -6.02 -10.17 -23.78
C ALA A 401 -7.19 -9.37 -23.18
N LEU A 402 -6.91 -8.16 -22.68
CA LEU A 402 -7.94 -7.22 -22.18
C LEU A 402 -8.90 -6.81 -23.30
N GLU A 403 -8.40 -6.45 -24.49
CA GLU A 403 -9.25 -6.11 -25.62
C GLU A 403 -10.21 -7.25 -25.98
N LYS A 404 -9.69 -8.46 -26.13
CA LYS A 404 -10.47 -9.66 -26.44
C LYS A 404 -11.54 -9.95 -25.38
N ALA A 405 -11.15 -9.97 -24.12
CA ALA A 405 -12.07 -10.24 -23.00
C ALA A 405 -13.11 -9.13 -22.83
N GLY A 406 -12.70 -7.87 -22.95
CA GLY A 406 -13.59 -6.72 -22.83
C GLY A 406 -14.66 -6.66 -23.91
N LYS A 407 -14.29 -6.92 -25.18
CA LYS A 407 -15.25 -7.02 -26.31
C LYS A 407 -16.21 -8.21 -26.12
N LYS A 408 -15.69 -9.38 -25.75
CA LYS A 408 -16.49 -10.58 -25.50
C LYS A 408 -17.57 -10.38 -24.44
N LEU A 409 -17.27 -9.59 -23.40
CA LEU A 409 -18.17 -9.33 -22.28
C LEU A 409 -18.99 -8.03 -22.43
N GLY A 410 -18.84 -7.32 -23.55
CA GLY A 410 -19.53 -6.05 -23.81
C GLY A 410 -19.16 -4.94 -22.83
N ILE A 411 -17.93 -4.96 -22.32
CA ILE A 411 -17.38 -3.92 -21.45
C ILE A 411 -16.83 -2.76 -22.27
N ILE A 412 -16.23 -3.07 -23.40
CA ILE A 412 -15.78 -2.13 -24.44
C ILE A 412 -16.37 -2.51 -25.80
N LYS A 413 -16.34 -1.57 -26.74
CA LYS A 413 -16.85 -1.77 -28.12
C LYS A 413 -15.88 -2.52 -29.02
#